data_8b8a55d180cb42d6037c27ef24a58f37
#
_entry.id   8b8a55d180cb42d6037c27ef24a58f37
#
_cell.length_a   1.000
_cell.length_b   1.000
_cell.length_c   1.000
_cell.angle_alpha   90.00
_cell.angle_beta   90.00
_cell.angle_gamma   90.00
#
_symmetry.space_group_name_H-M   'P 1'
#
loop_
_entity.id
_entity.type
_entity.pdbx_description
1 polymer ?
#
loop_
_entity_poly.entity_id
_entity_poly.type
_entity_poly.pdbx_seq_one_letter_code
_entity_poly.pdbx_strand_id
1 'polypeptide(L)'
;MKIAIIYHSGYGHTKTLAEAVARGAQSVEGTEVRLFPATEITPESAEAWAYLDEADAHIYGSPTYMGSISAGLKQLFEQPPAIQRWAGGAWANKIAAGFSNSSSPAGDKFNTIVDLTVWAMQMGMIWVGLAEPPAGKHGGNIEEVNRLGGWIGAMAQSVGHDDPLPGDLKTGESLGQRVATATARWNAGK
;
A
#
# COMPACT_ATOMS: atom_id res chain seq x y z
N MET A 1 -11.74 5.48 12.58
CA MET A 1 -11.24 5.93 11.27
C MET A 1 -11.30 4.81 10.26
N LYS A 2 -11.41 5.13 8.97
CA LYS A 2 -11.50 4.14 7.88
C LYS A 2 -10.20 4.13 7.06
N ILE A 3 -9.68 2.95 6.76
CA ILE A 3 -8.51 2.76 5.91
C ILE A 3 -8.85 1.82 4.76
N ALA A 4 -8.63 2.26 3.53
CA ALA A 4 -8.77 1.44 2.34
C ALA A 4 -7.40 0.90 1.91
N ILE A 5 -7.29 -0.40 1.69
CA ILE A 5 -6.11 -1.04 1.09
C ILE A 5 -6.49 -1.49 -0.32
N ILE A 6 -5.97 -0.79 -1.31
CA ILE A 6 -6.26 -1.01 -2.72
C ILE A 6 -5.08 -1.74 -3.35
N TYR A 7 -5.27 -2.94 -3.87
CA TYR A 7 -4.16 -3.73 -4.37
C TYR A 7 -4.49 -4.55 -5.61
N HIS A 8 -3.48 -4.84 -6.41
CA HIS A 8 -3.52 -5.88 -7.43
C HIS A 8 -2.63 -7.05 -7.03
N SER A 9 -3.05 -8.28 -7.33
CA SER A 9 -2.29 -9.49 -7.07
C SER A 9 -2.54 -10.51 -8.17
N GLY A 10 -1.54 -10.76 -9.03
CA GLY A 10 -1.66 -11.74 -10.12
C GLY A 10 -1.49 -13.18 -9.65
N TYR A 11 -0.66 -13.43 -8.63
CA TYR A 11 -0.29 -14.76 -8.15
C TYR A 11 -0.57 -15.00 -6.66
N GLY A 12 -1.25 -14.09 -5.98
CA GLY A 12 -1.58 -14.22 -4.55
C GLY A 12 -0.60 -13.48 -3.63
N HIS A 13 0.68 -13.37 -3.94
CA HIS A 13 1.71 -12.87 -3.04
C HIS A 13 1.48 -11.43 -2.55
N THR A 14 1.06 -10.53 -3.44
CA THR A 14 0.72 -9.15 -3.07
C THR A 14 -0.54 -9.10 -2.19
N LYS A 15 -1.47 -10.05 -2.37
CA LYS A 15 -2.64 -10.21 -1.49
C LYS A 15 -2.20 -10.58 -0.08
N THR A 16 -1.32 -11.59 0.08
CA THR A 16 -0.79 -11.98 1.39
C THR A 16 -0.10 -10.80 2.10
N LEU A 17 0.65 -9.98 1.35
CA LEU A 17 1.25 -8.76 1.89
C LEU A 17 0.19 -7.71 2.26
N ALA A 18 -0.86 -7.53 1.45
CA ALA A 18 -1.97 -6.62 1.74
C ALA A 18 -2.70 -7.01 3.04
N GLU A 19 -2.89 -8.29 3.27
CA GLU A 19 -3.46 -8.84 4.50
C GLU A 19 -2.57 -8.56 5.72
N ALA A 20 -1.24 -8.63 5.56
CA ALA A 20 -0.30 -8.24 6.61
C ALA A 20 -0.39 -6.73 6.93
N VAL A 21 -0.44 -5.87 5.91
CA VAL A 21 -0.66 -4.42 6.07
C VAL A 21 -1.99 -4.16 6.80
N ALA A 22 -3.05 -4.91 6.45
CA ALA A 22 -4.36 -4.78 7.10
C ALA A 22 -4.29 -5.14 8.59
N ARG A 23 -3.62 -6.25 8.97
CA ARG A 23 -3.43 -6.61 10.38
C ARG A 23 -2.71 -5.51 11.16
N GLY A 24 -1.65 -4.95 10.56
CA GLY A 24 -0.94 -3.83 11.18
C GLY A 24 -1.81 -2.59 11.39
N ALA A 25 -2.61 -2.22 10.40
CA ALA A 25 -3.54 -1.08 10.53
C ALA A 25 -4.64 -1.34 11.57
N GLN A 26 -5.20 -2.55 11.60
CA GLN A 26 -6.22 -2.97 12.57
C GLN A 26 -5.71 -3.03 14.01
N SER A 27 -4.39 -3.13 14.23
CA SER A 27 -3.82 -3.12 15.59
C SER A 27 -3.98 -1.77 16.29
N VAL A 28 -4.31 -0.70 15.57
CA VAL A 28 -4.58 0.61 16.13
C VAL A 28 -6.07 0.73 16.45
N GLU A 29 -6.40 0.99 17.71
CA GLU A 29 -7.77 1.06 18.19
C GLU A 29 -8.65 2.03 17.39
N GLY A 30 -9.89 1.63 17.15
CA GLY A 30 -10.86 2.43 16.39
C GLY A 30 -10.62 2.48 14.88
N THR A 31 -9.78 1.58 14.34
CA THR A 31 -9.49 1.49 12.91
C THR A 31 -10.33 0.41 12.24
N GLU A 32 -11.15 0.81 11.28
CA GLU A 32 -11.82 -0.05 10.31
C GLU A 32 -10.95 -0.16 9.07
N VAL A 33 -10.66 -1.39 8.62
CA VAL A 33 -9.85 -1.63 7.43
C VAL A 33 -10.63 -2.47 6.43
N ARG A 34 -10.65 -2.03 5.16
CA ARG A 34 -11.23 -2.81 4.06
C ARG A 34 -10.21 -2.99 2.94
N LEU A 35 -10.13 -4.22 2.41
CA LEU A 35 -9.28 -4.58 1.29
C LEU A 35 -10.08 -4.53 -0.01
N PHE A 36 -9.46 -3.96 -1.05
CA PHE A 36 -10.06 -3.78 -2.37
C PHE A 36 -9.13 -4.35 -3.45
N PRO A 37 -9.40 -5.55 -4.00
CA PRO A 37 -8.71 -6.00 -5.19
C PRO A 37 -9.03 -5.05 -6.36
N ALA A 38 -8.00 -4.44 -6.94
CA ALA A 38 -8.16 -3.40 -7.95
C ALA A 38 -8.95 -3.88 -9.18
N THR A 39 -8.82 -5.16 -9.54
CA THR A 39 -9.51 -5.77 -10.68
C THR A 39 -11.00 -6.04 -10.44
N GLU A 40 -11.46 -5.91 -9.20
CA GLU A 40 -12.87 -6.08 -8.83
C GLU A 40 -13.62 -4.74 -8.77
N ILE A 41 -12.89 -3.62 -8.87
CA ILE A 41 -13.49 -2.28 -8.90
C ILE A 41 -13.70 -1.86 -10.36
N THR A 42 -14.96 -1.68 -10.74
CA THR A 42 -15.37 -1.15 -12.03
C THR A 42 -15.93 0.26 -11.88
N PRO A 43 -16.14 1.02 -12.96
CA PRO A 43 -16.80 2.33 -12.88
C PRO A 43 -18.16 2.30 -12.19
N GLU A 44 -18.86 1.17 -12.23
CA GLU A 44 -20.19 0.95 -11.67
C GLU A 44 -20.17 0.48 -10.21
N SER A 45 -18.98 0.24 -9.62
CA SER A 45 -18.81 -0.22 -8.24
C SER A 45 -19.09 0.90 -7.23
N ALA A 46 -20.32 1.42 -7.20
CA ALA A 46 -20.70 2.61 -6.42
C ALA A 46 -20.35 2.50 -4.94
N GLU A 47 -20.55 1.33 -4.32
CA GLU A 47 -20.21 1.09 -2.91
C GLU A 47 -18.70 1.18 -2.66
N ALA A 48 -17.89 0.61 -3.56
CA ALA A 48 -16.43 0.68 -3.43
C ALA A 48 -15.96 2.14 -3.54
N TRP A 49 -16.42 2.89 -4.55
CA TRP A 49 -16.07 4.29 -4.71
C TRP A 49 -16.51 5.16 -3.54
N ALA A 50 -17.71 4.91 -3.00
CA ALA A 50 -18.18 5.60 -1.81
C ALA A 50 -17.29 5.34 -0.58
N TYR A 51 -16.90 4.08 -0.35
CA TYR A 51 -15.97 3.75 0.74
C TYR A 51 -14.61 4.42 0.56
N LEU A 52 -14.06 4.43 -0.66
CA LEU A 52 -12.80 5.12 -0.95
C LEU A 52 -12.92 6.63 -0.69
N ASP A 53 -14.05 7.24 -1.00
CA ASP A 53 -14.30 8.65 -0.69
C ASP A 53 -14.43 8.93 0.81
N GLU A 54 -14.95 8.00 1.58
CA GLU A 54 -15.11 8.13 3.03
C GLU A 54 -13.84 7.76 3.81
N ALA A 55 -12.95 6.96 3.23
CA ALA A 55 -11.74 6.51 3.91
C ALA A 55 -10.82 7.69 4.25
N ASP A 56 -10.24 7.67 5.44
CA ASP A 56 -9.27 8.66 5.93
C ASP A 56 -7.87 8.45 5.34
N ALA A 57 -7.56 7.20 4.96
CA ALA A 57 -6.29 6.84 4.35
C ALA A 57 -6.45 5.76 3.27
N HIS A 58 -5.58 5.83 2.24
CA HIS A 58 -5.44 4.80 1.21
C HIS A 58 -4.04 4.20 1.25
N ILE A 59 -3.94 2.86 1.25
CA ILE A 59 -2.68 2.15 1.10
C ILE A 59 -2.73 1.37 -0.21
N TYR A 60 -1.81 1.67 -1.12
CA TYR A 60 -1.78 1.09 -2.45
C TYR A 60 -0.77 -0.05 -2.54
N GLY A 61 -1.17 -1.18 -3.13
CA GLY A 61 -0.32 -2.35 -3.28
C GLY A 61 -0.24 -2.85 -4.73
N SER A 62 0.97 -3.05 -5.22
CA SER A 62 1.20 -3.61 -6.55
C SER A 62 2.34 -4.62 -6.55
N PRO A 63 2.22 -5.74 -7.28
CA PRO A 63 3.43 -6.44 -7.67
C PRO A 63 4.25 -5.55 -8.60
N THR A 64 5.58 -5.71 -8.57
CA THR A 64 6.44 -5.09 -9.58
C THR A 64 6.46 -5.98 -10.82
N TYR A 65 5.84 -5.53 -11.89
CA TYR A 65 5.88 -6.17 -13.20
C TYR A 65 6.62 -5.29 -14.20
N MET A 66 7.66 -5.83 -14.81
CA MET A 66 8.51 -5.10 -15.77
C MET A 66 9.01 -3.75 -15.22
N GLY A 67 9.34 -3.73 -13.92
CA GLY A 67 9.94 -2.56 -13.26
C GLY A 67 8.96 -1.49 -12.77
N SER A 68 7.64 -1.69 -12.86
CA SER A 68 6.62 -0.68 -12.55
C SER A 68 5.39 -1.31 -11.89
N ILE A 69 4.37 -0.49 -11.60
CA ILE A 69 3.07 -0.99 -11.14
C ILE A 69 2.45 -1.91 -12.21
N SER A 70 1.70 -2.88 -11.75
CA SER A 70 0.97 -3.81 -12.63
C SER A 70 -0.10 -3.10 -13.46
N ALA A 71 -0.34 -3.60 -14.67
CA ALA A 71 -1.39 -3.10 -15.54
C ALA A 71 -2.77 -3.12 -14.86
N GLY A 72 -3.07 -4.15 -14.05
CA GLY A 72 -4.37 -4.25 -13.34
C GLY A 72 -4.58 -3.13 -12.32
N LEU A 73 -3.54 -2.68 -11.61
CA LEU A 73 -3.66 -1.52 -10.73
C LEU A 73 -3.71 -0.21 -11.54
N LYS A 74 -2.89 -0.09 -12.58
CA LYS A 74 -2.88 1.09 -13.44
C LYS A 74 -4.23 1.30 -14.11
N GLN A 75 -4.89 0.23 -14.55
CA GLN A 75 -6.22 0.29 -15.12
C GLN A 75 -7.25 0.91 -14.15
N LEU A 76 -7.20 0.56 -12.85
CA LEU A 76 -8.04 1.20 -11.85
C LEU A 76 -7.76 2.72 -11.77
N PHE A 77 -6.49 3.13 -11.78
CA PHE A 77 -6.10 4.54 -11.72
C PHE A 77 -6.59 5.35 -12.92
N GLU A 78 -6.75 4.71 -14.07
CA GLU A 78 -7.22 5.34 -15.32
C GLU A 78 -8.75 5.29 -15.49
N GLN A 79 -9.49 4.68 -14.58
CA GLN A 79 -10.95 4.69 -14.65
C GLN A 79 -11.51 6.10 -14.45
N PRO A 80 -12.59 6.48 -15.17
CA PRO A 80 -13.20 7.81 -15.04
C PRO A 80 -13.53 8.21 -13.61
N PRO A 81 -14.10 7.33 -12.73
CA PRO A 81 -14.33 7.69 -11.34
C PRO A 81 -13.07 8.04 -10.55
N ALA A 82 -11.93 7.37 -10.83
CA ALA A 82 -10.66 7.71 -10.19
C ALA A 82 -10.14 9.08 -10.67
N ILE A 83 -10.17 9.32 -11.99
CA ILE A 83 -9.72 10.58 -12.60
C ILE A 83 -10.57 11.78 -12.11
N GLN A 84 -11.86 11.61 -11.89
CA GLN A 84 -12.74 12.68 -11.37
C GLN A 84 -12.34 13.19 -9.98
N ARG A 85 -11.53 12.41 -9.24
CA ARG A 85 -11.02 12.77 -7.90
C ARG A 85 -9.66 13.49 -7.92
N TRP A 86 -9.13 13.72 -9.13
CA TRP A 86 -7.87 14.41 -9.34
C TRP A 86 -7.89 15.87 -8.86
N ALA A 87 -6.72 16.40 -8.49
CA ALA A 87 -6.45 17.83 -8.26
C ALA A 87 -7.40 18.51 -7.26
N GLY A 88 -7.44 18.03 -6.03
CA GLY A 88 -8.23 18.65 -4.96
C GLY A 88 -9.65 18.09 -4.81
N GLY A 89 -9.93 16.95 -5.46
CA GLY A 89 -11.17 16.20 -5.25
C GLY A 89 -11.27 15.54 -3.87
N ALA A 90 -12.18 14.57 -3.74
CA ALA A 90 -12.53 13.92 -2.46
C ALA A 90 -11.35 13.25 -1.72
N TRP A 91 -10.22 13.01 -2.41
CA TRP A 91 -9.05 12.34 -1.80
C TRP A 91 -7.95 13.32 -1.35
N ALA A 92 -8.07 14.60 -1.64
CA ALA A 92 -7.10 15.60 -1.20
C ALA A 92 -6.95 15.62 0.33
N ASN A 93 -5.70 15.73 0.79
CA ASN A 93 -5.32 15.72 2.21
C ASN A 93 -5.60 14.41 2.98
N LYS A 94 -5.99 13.31 2.31
CA LYS A 94 -5.99 11.99 2.92
C LYS A 94 -4.57 11.46 3.03
N ILE A 95 -4.33 10.59 4.01
CA ILE A 95 -3.05 9.90 4.15
C ILE A 95 -2.93 8.83 3.05
N ALA A 96 -1.73 8.68 2.48
CA ALA A 96 -1.41 7.63 1.53
C ALA A 96 -0.12 6.91 1.88
N ALA A 97 -0.02 5.65 1.50
CA ALA A 97 1.20 4.83 1.59
C ALA A 97 1.19 3.77 0.48
N GLY A 98 2.30 3.03 0.35
CA GLY A 98 2.35 1.96 -0.64
C GLY A 98 3.26 0.81 -0.26
N PHE A 99 3.00 -0.32 -0.91
CA PHE A 99 3.82 -1.53 -0.79
C PHE A 99 3.94 -2.26 -2.12
N SER A 100 5.03 -3.01 -2.28
CA SER A 100 5.27 -3.79 -3.49
C SER A 100 5.91 -5.14 -3.17
N ASN A 101 5.67 -6.12 -4.04
CA ASN A 101 6.27 -7.44 -4.00
C ASN A 101 6.87 -7.80 -5.36
N SER A 102 7.99 -8.52 -5.34
CA SER A 102 8.58 -9.15 -6.52
C SER A 102 9.40 -10.38 -6.13
N SER A 103 9.75 -11.23 -7.09
CA SER A 103 10.57 -12.42 -6.83
C SER A 103 12.04 -12.10 -6.56
N SER A 104 12.57 -11.03 -7.14
CA SER A 104 13.96 -10.61 -6.92
C SER A 104 14.10 -9.75 -5.68
N PRO A 105 15.23 -9.80 -4.94
CA PRO A 105 15.43 -8.98 -3.74
C PRO A 105 15.28 -7.47 -3.98
N ALA A 106 15.94 -6.91 -4.98
CA ALA A 106 15.74 -5.52 -5.40
C ALA A 106 14.49 -5.39 -6.28
N GLY A 107 14.50 -6.06 -7.44
CA GLY A 107 13.37 -6.24 -8.37
C GLY A 107 12.67 -4.96 -8.80
N ASP A 108 13.38 -3.83 -8.76
CA ASP A 108 12.84 -2.50 -9.09
C ASP A 108 11.58 -2.09 -8.30
N LYS A 109 11.37 -2.70 -7.13
CA LYS A 109 10.25 -2.37 -6.24
C LYS A 109 10.22 -0.89 -5.84
N PHE A 110 11.41 -0.28 -5.73
CA PHE A 110 11.50 1.15 -5.46
C PHE A 110 10.76 1.97 -6.52
N ASN A 111 10.97 1.66 -7.82
CA ASN A 111 10.28 2.36 -8.90
C ASN A 111 8.76 2.17 -8.84
N THR A 112 8.31 0.94 -8.55
CA THR A 112 6.88 0.67 -8.36
C THR A 112 6.26 1.55 -7.25
N ILE A 113 6.97 1.71 -6.12
CA ILE A 113 6.47 2.56 -5.03
C ILE A 113 6.55 4.06 -5.41
N VAL A 114 7.52 4.48 -6.21
CA VAL A 114 7.57 5.83 -6.79
C VAL A 114 6.34 6.09 -7.66
N ASP A 115 5.93 5.15 -8.52
CA ASP A 115 4.71 5.27 -9.32
C ASP A 115 3.47 5.48 -8.43
N LEU A 116 3.37 4.71 -7.33
CA LEU A 116 2.29 4.86 -6.35
C LEU A 116 2.33 6.23 -5.63
N THR A 117 3.54 6.70 -5.32
CA THR A 117 3.74 8.01 -4.69
C THR A 117 3.31 9.13 -5.64
N VAL A 118 3.70 9.06 -6.91
CA VAL A 118 3.30 10.04 -7.93
C VAL A 118 1.79 10.06 -8.09
N TRP A 119 1.15 8.89 -8.12
CA TRP A 119 -0.31 8.79 -8.13
C TRP A 119 -0.94 9.50 -6.92
N ALA A 120 -0.48 9.19 -5.71
CA ALA A 120 -0.99 9.82 -4.49
C ALA A 120 -0.80 11.35 -4.51
N MET A 121 0.35 11.84 -4.99
CA MET A 121 0.60 13.28 -5.13
C MET A 121 -0.35 13.94 -6.13
N GLN A 122 -0.65 13.29 -7.25
CA GLN A 122 -1.63 13.80 -8.21
C GLN A 122 -3.04 13.89 -7.60
N MET A 123 -3.37 13.00 -6.66
CA MET A 123 -4.64 13.05 -5.91
C MET A 123 -4.61 14.07 -4.74
N GLY A 124 -3.50 14.76 -4.51
CA GLY A 124 -3.34 15.72 -3.41
C GLY A 124 -3.22 15.06 -2.04
N MET A 125 -2.81 13.80 -1.98
CA MET A 125 -2.68 13.03 -0.74
C MET A 125 -1.34 13.28 -0.05
N ILE A 126 -1.22 12.88 1.21
CA ILE A 126 -0.02 13.01 2.04
C ILE A 126 0.63 11.64 2.19
N TRP A 127 1.84 11.47 1.66
CA TRP A 127 2.55 10.18 1.67
C TRP A 127 3.23 9.87 3.00
N VAL A 128 3.08 8.63 3.46
CA VAL A 128 3.72 8.08 4.66
C VAL A 128 4.56 6.86 4.27
N GLY A 129 5.86 6.91 4.50
CA GLY A 129 6.77 5.78 4.32
C GLY A 129 7.00 4.98 5.61
N LEU A 130 8.00 4.08 5.58
CA LEU A 130 8.45 3.33 6.76
C LEU A 130 9.28 4.19 7.71
N ALA A 131 9.32 3.81 8.99
CA ALA A 131 10.18 4.42 10.02
C ALA A 131 11.26 3.46 10.53
N GLU A 132 11.07 2.15 10.34
CA GLU A 132 12.01 1.15 10.81
C GLU A 132 13.28 1.17 9.97
N PRO A 133 14.47 1.31 10.60
CA PRO A 133 15.71 1.14 9.89
C PRO A 133 15.83 -0.29 9.35
N PRO A 134 16.59 -0.49 8.27
CA PRO A 134 16.88 -1.84 7.80
C PRO A 134 17.46 -2.68 8.92
N ALA A 135 16.92 -3.87 9.12
CA ALA A 135 17.40 -4.78 10.12
C ALA A 135 18.84 -5.24 9.80
N GLY A 136 19.69 -5.15 10.81
CA GLY A 136 21.09 -5.53 10.69
C GLY A 136 21.94 -4.57 9.85
N LYS A 137 23.22 -4.47 10.20
CA LYS A 137 24.17 -3.60 9.47
C LYS A 137 24.58 -4.14 8.09
N HIS A 138 24.21 -5.38 7.75
CA HIS A 138 24.73 -6.09 6.57
C HIS A 138 23.70 -7.00 5.87
N GLY A 139 22.44 -6.63 5.86
CA GLY A 139 21.34 -7.42 5.31
C GLY A 139 20.77 -8.34 6.39
N GLY A 140 19.55 -8.09 6.77
CA GLY A 140 18.80 -8.84 7.77
C GLY A 140 18.49 -10.27 7.30
N ASN A 141 18.29 -11.16 8.26
CA ASN A 141 17.78 -12.49 7.95
C ASN A 141 16.30 -12.41 7.50
N ILE A 142 15.76 -13.54 7.06
CA ILE A 142 14.40 -13.61 6.50
C ILE A 142 13.29 -13.27 7.51
N GLU A 143 13.60 -13.23 8.80
CA GLU A 143 12.66 -12.94 9.89
C GLU A 143 12.63 -11.44 10.29
N GLU A 144 13.59 -10.66 9.82
CA GLU A 144 13.77 -9.28 10.27
C GLU A 144 12.93 -8.29 9.49
N VAL A 145 12.40 -7.28 10.20
CA VAL A 145 11.64 -6.18 9.61
C VAL A 145 12.54 -5.32 8.74
N ASN A 146 12.00 -4.86 7.61
CA ASN A 146 12.67 -4.01 6.63
C ASN A 146 14.04 -4.54 6.15
N ARG A 147 14.18 -5.87 6.02
CA ARG A 147 15.41 -6.51 5.54
C ARG A 147 15.85 -6.05 4.15
N LEU A 148 14.93 -5.57 3.32
CA LEU A 148 15.22 -5.08 1.97
C LEU A 148 15.63 -3.60 1.95
N GLY A 149 15.55 -2.88 3.08
CA GLY A 149 16.01 -1.51 3.23
C GLY A 149 15.15 -0.46 2.52
N GLY A 150 13.85 -0.73 2.32
CA GLY A 150 12.91 0.23 1.75
C GLY A 150 12.53 1.31 2.79
N TRP A 151 12.40 2.57 2.35
CA TRP A 151 11.98 3.68 3.22
C TRP A 151 10.69 4.33 2.73
N ILE A 152 10.53 4.40 1.42
CA ILE A 152 9.38 5.06 0.79
C ILE A 152 8.09 4.25 0.96
N GLY A 153 8.19 2.93 1.23
CA GLY A 153 7.06 2.02 1.45
C GLY A 153 7.55 0.61 1.77
N ALA A 154 6.64 -0.33 2.06
CA ALA A 154 6.99 -1.70 2.36
C ALA A 154 7.34 -2.49 1.10
N MET A 155 8.47 -3.18 1.13
CA MET A 155 8.92 -4.06 0.04
C MET A 155 8.95 -5.49 0.52
N ALA A 156 8.49 -6.42 -0.33
CA ALA A 156 8.51 -7.85 -0.04
C ALA A 156 9.12 -8.66 -1.17
N GLN A 157 9.65 -9.82 -0.83
CA GLN A 157 10.16 -10.80 -1.78
C GLN A 157 9.40 -12.11 -1.63
N SER A 158 8.89 -12.64 -2.74
CA SER A 158 8.35 -14.00 -2.84
C SER A 158 9.27 -14.85 -3.70
N VAL A 159 9.69 -16.01 -3.20
CA VAL A 159 10.60 -16.90 -3.90
C VAL A 159 9.80 -18.02 -4.58
N GLY A 160 9.83 -18.04 -5.91
CA GLY A 160 9.06 -19.03 -6.67
C GLY A 160 7.55 -18.85 -6.50
N HIS A 161 6.89 -19.88 -5.98
CA HIS A 161 5.45 -19.89 -5.68
C HIS A 161 5.15 -19.65 -4.20
N ASP A 162 6.17 -19.40 -3.39
CA ASP A 162 6.02 -19.21 -1.96
C ASP A 162 5.50 -17.81 -1.63
N ASP A 163 4.84 -17.67 -0.51
CA ASP A 163 4.40 -16.39 0.04
C ASP A 163 5.59 -15.47 0.34
N PRO A 164 5.35 -14.17 0.50
CA PRO A 164 6.38 -13.23 0.95
C PRO A 164 7.08 -13.70 2.22
N LEU A 165 8.38 -13.46 2.31
CA LEU A 165 9.19 -13.91 3.44
C LEU A 165 8.68 -13.30 4.77
N PRO A 166 8.86 -14.00 5.92
CA PRO A 166 8.26 -13.61 7.20
C PRO A 166 8.61 -12.18 7.62
N GLY A 167 9.86 -11.75 7.47
CA GLY A 167 10.28 -10.38 7.81
C GLY A 167 9.63 -9.32 6.93
N ASP A 168 9.31 -9.67 5.68
CA ASP A 168 8.65 -8.77 4.75
C ASP A 168 7.16 -8.61 5.11
N LEU A 169 6.51 -9.67 5.59
CA LEU A 169 5.15 -9.60 6.14
C LEU A 169 5.11 -8.71 7.40
N LYS A 170 6.08 -8.87 8.31
CA LYS A 170 6.24 -7.99 9.48
C LYS A 170 6.46 -6.52 9.06
N THR A 171 7.19 -6.31 7.95
CA THR A 171 7.38 -4.96 7.37
C THR A 171 6.05 -4.38 6.87
N GLY A 172 5.21 -5.21 6.24
CA GLY A 172 3.85 -4.83 5.86
C GLY A 172 2.99 -4.45 7.07
N GLU A 173 3.02 -5.24 8.14
CA GLU A 173 2.33 -4.95 9.39
C GLU A 173 2.79 -3.62 10.00
N SER A 174 4.10 -3.38 10.04
CA SER A 174 4.67 -2.12 10.53
C SER A 174 4.21 -0.92 9.70
N LEU A 175 4.17 -1.03 8.37
CA LEU A 175 3.63 0.02 7.51
C LEU A 175 2.16 0.30 7.85
N GLY A 176 1.33 -0.73 7.94
CA GLY A 176 -0.10 -0.60 8.27
C GLY A 176 -0.33 0.12 9.59
N GLN A 177 0.35 -0.31 10.66
CA GLN A 177 0.29 0.31 11.97
C GLN A 177 0.72 1.78 11.93
N ARG A 178 1.83 2.08 11.22
CA ARG A 178 2.33 3.45 11.08
C ARG A 178 1.33 4.35 10.36
N VAL A 179 0.74 3.88 9.26
CA VAL A 179 -0.26 4.64 8.51
C VAL A 179 -1.48 4.93 9.38
N ALA A 180 -2.00 3.94 10.10
CA ALA A 180 -3.13 4.12 11.00
C ALA A 180 -2.81 5.14 12.11
N THR A 181 -1.63 5.04 12.71
CA THR A 181 -1.17 6.01 13.74
C THR A 181 -1.03 7.43 13.17
N ALA A 182 -0.47 7.58 11.97
CA ALA A 182 -0.34 8.87 11.30
C ALA A 182 -1.72 9.47 10.97
N THR A 183 -2.63 8.64 10.47
CA THR A 183 -4.01 9.03 10.16
C THR A 183 -4.76 9.49 11.41
N ALA A 184 -4.65 8.78 12.52
CA ALA A 184 -5.26 9.17 13.78
C ALA A 184 -4.75 10.55 14.26
N ARG A 185 -3.44 10.78 14.18
CA ARG A 185 -2.83 12.09 14.54
C ARG A 185 -3.28 13.21 13.61
N TRP A 186 -3.35 12.94 12.31
CA TRP A 186 -3.81 13.89 11.31
C TRP A 186 -5.27 14.30 11.56
N ASN A 187 -6.13 13.32 11.85
CA ASN A 187 -7.54 13.57 12.11
C ASN A 187 -7.79 14.32 13.44
N ALA A 188 -6.94 14.11 14.45
CA ALA A 188 -7.03 14.81 15.73
C ALA A 188 -6.70 16.32 15.62
N GLY A 189 -6.07 16.76 14.52
CA GLY A 189 -5.74 18.15 14.27
C GLY A 189 -6.73 18.91 13.36
N LYS A 190 -7.85 18.26 12.99
CA LYS A 190 -8.90 18.85 12.15
C LYS A 190 -9.94 19.63 12.93
#